data_ffaead581d3aa71310ca3a71a3256c0b
#
_entry.id   ffaead581d3aa71310ca3a71a3256c0b
#
_cell.length_a   1.000
_cell.length_b   1.000
_cell.length_c   1.000
_cell.angle_alpha   90.00
_cell.angle_beta   90.00
_cell.angle_gamma   90.00
#
_symmetry.space_group_name_H-M   'P 1'
#
loop_
_entity.id
_entity.type
_entity.pdbx_description
1 polymer ?
#
loop_
_entity_poly.entity_id
_entity_poly.type
_entity_poly.pdbx_seq_one_letter_code
_entity_poly.pdbx_strand_id
1 'polypeptide(L)'
;MQKLDVIILSYTKDLSFYGLTQRCVSSLFRNNTNLSLNVIIVETNSSSDNDSFFYNGCKVIYPCEDFNYNKFLNIGLQYCESDFVLMCNNDLIFGPNSAEILLQTMILHNMKSASPLEPNRHKVILTPDEYKSQFLEGYEVEKYLVGWCICAERKMLCENKILDENFLFWYQDNDYANSLKKLNIKHFLVNGSHVYHEFSASHRLMGDRLNEMTHDMKGVYKKKWQV
;
A
#
# COMPACT_ATOMS: atom_id res chain seq x y z
N MET A 1 -17.91 8.83 -12.89
CA MET A 1 -16.89 8.76 -11.82
C MET A 1 -15.87 7.70 -12.21
N GLN A 2 -14.57 7.99 -12.05
CA GLN A 2 -13.52 7.01 -12.23
C GLN A 2 -13.62 5.96 -11.13
N LYS A 3 -13.32 4.70 -11.48
CA LYS A 3 -13.34 3.59 -10.51
C LYS A 3 -11.92 3.33 -9.99
N LEU A 4 -11.80 3.06 -8.70
CA LEU A 4 -10.55 2.67 -8.05
C LEU A 4 -10.84 1.56 -7.04
N ASP A 5 -10.17 0.43 -7.18
CA ASP A 5 -10.14 -0.58 -6.14
C ASP A 5 -9.09 -0.21 -5.09
N VAL A 6 -9.40 -0.44 -3.83
CA VAL A 6 -8.50 -0.16 -2.71
C VAL A 6 -8.39 -1.41 -1.85
N ILE A 7 -7.18 -1.92 -1.67
CA ILE A 7 -6.89 -3.02 -0.75
C ILE A 7 -6.22 -2.45 0.48
N ILE A 8 -6.82 -2.67 1.65
CA ILE A 8 -6.28 -2.29 2.94
C ILE A 8 -5.94 -3.56 3.72
N LEU A 9 -4.67 -3.74 4.07
CA LEU A 9 -4.28 -4.80 5.00
C LEU A 9 -4.53 -4.30 6.42
N SER A 10 -5.40 -5.00 7.15
CA SER A 10 -5.79 -4.67 8.51
C SER A 10 -5.38 -5.76 9.48
N TYR A 11 -4.91 -5.37 10.65
CA TYR A 11 -4.68 -6.27 11.79
C TYR A 11 -5.49 -5.76 12.98
N THR A 12 -6.69 -6.31 13.15
CA THR A 12 -7.60 -5.89 14.21
C THR A 12 -7.47 -6.82 15.42
N LYS A 13 -6.61 -6.45 16.36
CA LYS A 13 -6.41 -7.18 17.61
C LYS A 13 -7.41 -6.76 18.69
N ASP A 14 -7.76 -5.48 18.72
CA ASP A 14 -8.63 -4.85 19.69
C ASP A 14 -9.28 -3.57 19.11
N LEU A 15 -10.08 -2.88 19.90
CA LEU A 15 -10.78 -1.65 19.51
C LEU A 15 -9.84 -0.52 19.07
N SER A 16 -8.60 -0.47 19.57
CA SER A 16 -7.61 0.53 19.19
C SER A 16 -7.16 0.31 17.73
N PHE A 17 -6.87 -0.95 17.35
CA PHE A 17 -6.53 -1.32 15.98
C PHE A 17 -7.72 -1.18 15.02
N TYR A 18 -8.91 -1.55 15.47
CA TYR A 18 -10.13 -1.26 14.74
C TYR A 18 -10.25 0.24 14.44
N GLY A 19 -10.00 1.08 15.45
CA GLY A 19 -10.00 2.54 15.30
C GLY A 19 -9.02 3.08 14.27
N LEU A 20 -7.83 2.45 14.12
CA LEU A 20 -6.85 2.81 13.07
C LEU A 20 -7.45 2.58 11.67
N THR A 21 -7.90 1.35 11.41
CA THR A 21 -8.50 0.99 10.12
C THR A 21 -9.74 1.85 9.83
N GLN A 22 -10.58 2.09 10.84
CA GLN A 22 -11.77 2.94 10.71
C GLN A 22 -11.42 4.38 10.32
N ARG A 23 -10.35 4.97 10.88
CA ARG A 23 -9.87 6.31 10.50
C ARG A 23 -9.34 6.33 9.08
N CYS A 24 -8.57 5.32 8.68
CA CYS A 24 -8.06 5.17 7.33
C CYS A 24 -9.22 5.15 6.32
N VAL A 25 -10.18 4.24 6.49
CA VAL A 25 -11.39 4.11 5.66
C VAL A 25 -12.19 5.41 5.64
N SER A 26 -12.44 6.00 6.80
CA SER A 26 -13.23 7.24 6.90
C SER A 26 -12.57 8.41 6.19
N SER A 27 -11.24 8.54 6.30
CA SER A 27 -10.48 9.60 5.60
C SER A 27 -10.50 9.38 4.09
N LEU A 28 -10.38 8.14 3.63
CA LEU A 28 -10.42 7.77 2.22
C LEU A 28 -11.76 8.17 1.58
N PHE A 29 -12.88 7.73 2.14
CA PHE A 29 -14.20 8.06 1.59
C PHE A 29 -14.54 9.54 1.68
N ARG A 30 -14.28 10.19 2.82
CA ARG A 30 -14.60 11.59 3.03
C ARG A 30 -13.84 12.52 2.09
N ASN A 31 -12.59 12.20 1.80
CA ASN A 31 -11.69 13.08 1.07
C ASN A 31 -11.56 12.77 -0.43
N ASN A 32 -12.27 11.76 -0.96
CA ASN A 32 -12.16 11.35 -2.37
C ASN A 32 -13.54 11.08 -2.99
N THR A 33 -14.43 12.06 -2.89
CA THR A 33 -15.86 11.93 -3.24
C THR A 33 -16.15 11.83 -4.73
N ASN A 34 -15.18 12.18 -5.59
CA ASN A 34 -15.33 12.09 -7.05
C ASN A 34 -14.88 10.72 -7.61
N LEU A 35 -14.47 9.79 -6.75
CA LEU A 35 -14.16 8.42 -7.13
C LEU A 35 -15.30 7.46 -6.77
N SER A 36 -15.48 6.44 -7.61
CA SER A 36 -16.23 5.23 -7.24
C SER A 36 -15.25 4.24 -6.62
N LEU A 37 -15.21 4.21 -5.28
CA LEU A 37 -14.29 3.37 -4.52
C LEU A 37 -14.91 1.99 -4.25
N ASN A 38 -14.18 0.91 -4.57
CA ASN A 38 -14.43 -0.43 -4.11
C ASN A 38 -13.33 -0.78 -3.09
N VAL A 39 -13.68 -0.75 -1.79
CA VAL A 39 -12.69 -0.93 -0.71
C VAL A 39 -12.78 -2.36 -0.17
N ILE A 40 -11.67 -3.07 -0.29
CA ILE A 40 -11.46 -4.43 0.18
C ILE A 40 -10.52 -4.39 1.39
N ILE A 41 -11.01 -4.75 2.55
CA ILE A 41 -10.20 -4.93 3.75
C ILE A 41 -9.83 -6.39 3.85
N VAL A 42 -8.53 -6.70 3.84
CA VAL A 42 -8.02 -8.03 4.10
C VAL A 42 -7.56 -8.05 5.54
N GLU A 43 -8.36 -8.71 6.41
CA GLU A 43 -8.09 -8.80 7.84
C GLU A 43 -7.05 -9.89 8.09
N THR A 44 -5.94 -9.49 8.67
CA THR A 44 -4.77 -10.37 8.86
C THR A 44 -4.78 -11.08 10.22
N ASN A 45 -5.70 -10.72 11.12
CA ASN A 45 -5.90 -11.41 12.39
C ASN A 45 -6.82 -12.61 12.21
N SER A 46 -6.31 -13.81 12.39
CA SER A 46 -7.04 -15.08 12.22
C SER A 46 -7.84 -15.53 13.45
N SER A 47 -7.92 -14.71 14.51
CA SER A 47 -8.70 -15.11 15.70
C SER A 47 -10.20 -15.12 15.43
N SER A 48 -10.90 -16.15 15.90
CA SER A 48 -12.34 -16.38 15.71
C SER A 48 -13.26 -15.30 16.28
N ASP A 49 -12.73 -14.36 17.04
CA ASP A 49 -13.50 -13.27 17.66
C ASP A 49 -13.66 -12.04 16.75
N ASN A 50 -13.14 -12.08 15.54
CA ASN A 50 -13.07 -10.93 14.63
C ASN A 50 -14.31 -10.71 13.76
N ASP A 51 -15.27 -11.61 13.73
CA ASP A 51 -16.50 -11.49 12.93
C ASP A 51 -17.38 -10.29 13.29
N SER A 52 -17.00 -9.53 14.33
CA SER A 52 -17.74 -8.38 14.85
C SER A 52 -17.29 -7.02 14.29
N PHE A 53 -16.18 -6.92 13.59
CA PHE A 53 -15.70 -5.64 13.09
C PHE A 53 -16.26 -5.34 11.70
N PHE A 54 -17.02 -4.26 11.62
CA PHE A 54 -17.68 -3.81 10.40
C PHE A 54 -17.15 -2.45 9.97
N TYR A 55 -16.80 -2.33 8.69
CA TYR A 55 -16.36 -1.09 8.07
C TYR A 55 -17.36 -0.68 7.01
N ASN A 56 -18.05 0.45 7.25
CA ASN A 56 -19.13 0.89 6.37
C ASN A 56 -18.63 1.12 4.94
N GLY A 57 -19.33 0.53 3.97
CA GLY A 57 -18.99 0.63 2.54
C GLY A 57 -17.80 -0.22 2.10
N CYS A 58 -17.27 -1.09 2.96
CA CYS A 58 -16.15 -1.97 2.64
C CYS A 58 -16.57 -3.43 2.59
N LYS A 59 -15.87 -4.20 1.74
CA LYS A 59 -15.87 -5.66 1.76
C LYS A 59 -14.74 -6.14 2.67
N VAL A 60 -15.03 -6.95 3.69
CA VAL A 60 -14.02 -7.53 4.57
C VAL A 60 -13.78 -8.98 4.18
N ILE A 61 -12.51 -9.37 4.05
CA ILE A 61 -12.04 -10.71 3.73
C ILE A 61 -11.22 -11.20 4.91
N TYR A 62 -11.50 -12.41 5.38
CA TYR A 62 -10.77 -13.10 6.44
C TYR A 62 -10.05 -14.32 5.86
N PRO A 63 -8.78 -14.19 5.43
CA PRO A 63 -8.00 -15.35 5.01
C PRO A 63 -7.74 -16.26 6.22
N CYS A 64 -8.09 -17.55 6.11
CA CYS A 64 -7.78 -18.54 7.15
C CYS A 64 -6.36 -19.07 6.98
N GLU A 65 -5.37 -18.19 6.94
CA GLU A 65 -3.99 -18.51 6.61
C GLU A 65 -3.00 -17.69 7.45
N ASP A 66 -1.76 -18.16 7.57
CA ASP A 66 -0.70 -17.41 8.21
C ASP A 66 -0.39 -16.13 7.46
N PHE A 67 -0.10 -15.07 8.23
CA PHE A 67 0.16 -13.76 7.67
C PHE A 67 1.34 -13.76 6.70
N ASN A 68 1.08 -13.22 5.51
CA ASN A 68 2.07 -12.91 4.49
C ASN A 68 1.60 -11.66 3.74
N TYR A 69 2.37 -10.60 3.75
CA TYR A 69 1.99 -9.30 3.21
C TYR A 69 1.57 -9.38 1.74
N ASN A 70 2.44 -9.92 0.88
CA ASN A 70 2.17 -10.00 -0.56
C ASN A 70 1.06 -11.00 -0.89
N LYS A 71 0.99 -12.14 -0.17
CA LYS A 71 -0.09 -13.12 -0.35
C LYS A 71 -1.45 -12.51 -0.03
N PHE A 72 -1.54 -11.72 1.04
CA PHE A 72 -2.79 -11.09 1.43
C PHE A 72 -3.18 -9.96 0.46
N LEU A 73 -2.23 -9.23 -0.11
CA LEU A 73 -2.51 -8.34 -1.24
C LEU A 73 -2.99 -9.12 -2.48
N ASN A 74 -2.38 -10.27 -2.80
CA ASN A 74 -2.82 -11.12 -3.90
C ASN A 74 -4.24 -11.68 -3.68
N ILE A 75 -4.62 -12.01 -2.44
CA ILE A 75 -5.99 -12.38 -2.09
C ILE A 75 -6.93 -11.19 -2.34
N GLY A 76 -6.57 -9.99 -1.90
CA GLY A 76 -7.34 -8.77 -2.15
C GLY A 76 -7.53 -8.49 -3.64
N LEU A 77 -6.48 -8.71 -4.46
CA LEU A 77 -6.54 -8.52 -5.92
C LEU A 77 -7.60 -9.37 -6.62
N GLN A 78 -7.97 -10.53 -6.07
CA GLN A 78 -9.02 -11.39 -6.64
C GLN A 78 -10.41 -10.74 -6.58
N TYR A 79 -10.60 -9.72 -5.76
CA TYR A 79 -11.86 -8.98 -5.61
C TYR A 79 -11.81 -7.61 -6.30
N CYS A 80 -10.74 -7.32 -7.03
CA CYS A 80 -10.55 -6.08 -7.78
C CYS A 80 -11.00 -6.24 -9.24
N GLU A 81 -11.68 -5.21 -9.76
CA GLU A 81 -12.20 -5.18 -11.13
C GLU A 81 -11.70 -3.95 -11.91
N SER A 82 -11.29 -2.88 -11.22
CA SER A 82 -10.81 -1.65 -11.83
C SER A 82 -9.44 -1.84 -12.49
N ASP A 83 -9.10 -0.95 -13.41
CA ASP A 83 -7.79 -0.97 -14.08
C ASP A 83 -6.65 -0.64 -13.12
N PHE A 84 -6.93 0.14 -12.07
CA PHE A 84 -5.98 0.54 -11.04
C PHE A 84 -6.40 0.06 -9.67
N VAL A 85 -5.41 -0.31 -8.87
CA VAL A 85 -5.57 -0.76 -7.48
C VAL A 85 -4.65 0.06 -6.58
N LEU A 86 -5.20 0.62 -5.53
CA LEU A 86 -4.46 1.26 -4.43
C LEU A 86 -4.27 0.23 -3.32
N MET A 87 -3.03 -0.20 -3.10
CA MET A 87 -2.64 -1.11 -2.02
C MET A 87 -2.08 -0.29 -0.87
N CYS A 88 -2.63 -0.43 0.32
CA CYS A 88 -2.20 0.40 1.45
C CYS A 88 -2.33 -0.28 2.82
N ASN A 89 -1.54 0.22 3.77
CA ASN A 89 -1.66 -0.11 5.18
C ASN A 89 -2.93 0.52 5.78
N ASN A 90 -3.31 0.09 6.97
CA ASN A 90 -4.50 0.57 7.68
C ASN A 90 -4.26 1.79 8.59
N ASP A 91 -3.02 2.24 8.73
CA ASP A 91 -2.63 3.37 9.59
C ASP A 91 -2.36 4.66 8.79
N LEU A 92 -3.16 4.86 7.74
CA LEU A 92 -3.06 6.01 6.83
C LEU A 92 -4.20 7.00 7.04
N ILE A 93 -3.90 8.28 6.84
CA ILE A 93 -4.89 9.35 6.74
C ILE A 93 -4.77 10.00 5.37
N PHE A 94 -5.78 9.81 4.55
CA PHE A 94 -5.86 10.40 3.22
C PHE A 94 -6.18 11.90 3.30
N GLY A 95 -5.37 12.73 2.68
CA GLY A 95 -5.62 14.15 2.53
C GLY A 95 -6.72 14.44 1.49
N PRO A 96 -7.14 15.72 1.35
CA PRO A 96 -8.17 16.12 0.39
C PRO A 96 -7.80 15.69 -1.04
N ASN A 97 -8.69 14.97 -1.70
CA ASN A 97 -8.58 14.48 -3.08
C ASN A 97 -7.33 13.64 -3.37
N SER A 98 -6.66 13.11 -2.35
CA SER A 98 -5.35 12.47 -2.51
C SER A 98 -5.39 11.26 -3.44
N ALA A 99 -6.32 10.32 -3.26
CA ALA A 99 -6.45 9.16 -4.14
C ALA A 99 -6.93 9.56 -5.55
N GLU A 100 -7.78 10.60 -5.64
CA GLU A 100 -8.24 11.15 -6.91
C GLU A 100 -7.08 11.77 -7.70
N ILE A 101 -6.27 12.63 -7.07
CA ILE A 101 -5.10 13.26 -7.70
C ILE A 101 -4.10 12.19 -8.15
N LEU A 102 -3.85 11.16 -7.30
CA LEU A 102 -2.96 10.07 -7.64
C LEU A 102 -3.43 9.36 -8.91
N LEU A 103 -4.68 8.90 -8.92
CA LEU A 103 -5.26 8.18 -10.05
C LEU A 103 -5.31 9.01 -11.32
N GLN A 104 -5.76 10.27 -11.24
CA GLN A 104 -5.84 11.18 -12.38
C GLN A 104 -4.47 11.46 -12.98
N THR A 105 -3.45 11.70 -12.14
CA THR A 105 -2.08 11.89 -12.59
C THR A 105 -1.54 10.64 -13.30
N MET A 106 -1.79 9.46 -12.75
CA MET A 106 -1.38 8.19 -13.37
C MET A 106 -2.03 7.99 -14.74
N ILE A 107 -3.32 8.24 -14.87
CA ILE A 107 -4.03 8.11 -16.15
C ILE A 107 -3.53 9.14 -17.16
N LEU A 108 -3.42 10.41 -16.76
CA LEU A 108 -3.00 11.51 -17.66
C LEU A 108 -1.59 11.27 -18.22
N HIS A 109 -0.68 10.73 -17.42
CA HIS A 109 0.72 10.52 -17.80
C HIS A 109 1.06 9.06 -18.15
N ASN A 110 0.04 8.21 -18.31
CA ASN A 110 0.20 6.78 -18.63
C ASN A 110 1.18 6.04 -17.68
N MET A 111 1.07 6.35 -16.39
CA MET A 111 1.89 5.74 -15.33
C MET A 111 1.27 4.41 -14.90
N LYS A 112 2.11 3.37 -14.76
CA LYS A 112 1.66 2.04 -14.31
C LYS A 112 1.84 1.80 -12.82
N SER A 113 2.66 2.62 -12.16
CA SER A 113 2.93 2.50 -10.72
C SER A 113 3.28 3.87 -10.16
N ALA A 114 2.65 4.23 -9.05
CA ALA A 114 2.93 5.48 -8.34
C ALA A 114 2.65 5.36 -6.84
N SER A 115 3.32 6.19 -6.05
CA SER A 115 3.09 6.39 -4.63
C SER A 115 2.62 7.82 -4.34
N PRO A 116 1.81 8.04 -3.30
CA PRO A 116 1.51 9.38 -2.80
C PRO A 116 2.68 9.95 -2.00
N LEU A 117 2.69 11.26 -1.84
CA LEU A 117 3.64 11.98 -0.98
C LEU A 117 3.17 11.94 0.48
N GLU A 118 4.08 11.63 1.42
CA GLU A 118 3.88 11.85 2.85
C GLU A 118 4.46 13.21 3.23
N PRO A 119 3.64 14.21 3.56
CA PRO A 119 4.11 15.60 3.66
C PRO A 119 5.20 15.85 4.70
N ASN A 120 5.13 15.19 5.86
CA ASN A 120 6.09 15.42 6.94
C ASN A 120 7.46 14.82 6.62
N ARG A 121 7.47 13.62 6.05
CA ARG A 121 8.69 12.87 5.73
C ARG A 121 9.36 13.39 4.46
N HIS A 122 8.62 13.54 3.37
CA HIS A 122 9.19 13.97 2.10
C HIS A 122 9.68 15.41 2.13
N LYS A 123 9.10 16.26 2.99
CA LYS A 123 9.62 17.62 3.24
C LYS A 123 11.07 17.64 3.73
N VAL A 124 11.53 16.59 4.41
CA VAL A 124 12.89 16.46 4.93
C VAL A 124 13.82 15.75 3.95
N ILE A 125 13.29 14.79 3.17
CA ILE A 125 14.07 13.92 2.29
C ILE A 125 14.30 14.57 0.91
N LEU A 126 13.28 15.25 0.39
CA LEU A 126 13.34 15.89 -0.92
C LEU A 126 13.99 17.28 -0.86
N THR A 127 14.67 17.64 -1.93
CA THR A 127 15.09 19.04 -2.12
C THR A 127 13.86 19.95 -2.32
N PRO A 128 13.95 21.26 -2.10
CA PRO A 128 12.84 22.18 -2.32
C PRO A 128 12.25 22.13 -3.75
N ASP A 129 13.08 21.90 -4.75
CA ASP A 129 12.65 21.81 -6.16
C ASP A 129 11.97 20.47 -6.45
N GLU A 130 12.51 19.36 -5.94
CA GLU A 130 11.84 18.05 -5.99
C GLU A 130 10.47 18.13 -5.32
N TYR A 131 10.38 18.72 -4.14
CA TYR A 131 9.11 18.82 -3.38
C TYR A 131 8.04 19.65 -4.11
N LYS A 132 8.42 20.64 -4.91
CA LYS A 132 7.51 21.50 -5.68
C LYS A 132 7.14 20.93 -7.04
N SER A 133 7.81 19.89 -7.51
CA SER A 133 7.50 19.25 -8.79
C SER A 133 6.13 18.55 -8.72
N GLN A 134 5.50 18.33 -9.85
CA GLN A 134 4.20 17.64 -9.90
C GLN A 134 4.35 16.16 -9.53
N PHE A 135 5.40 15.53 -10.04
CA PHE A 135 5.77 14.15 -9.72
C PHE A 135 7.27 13.93 -9.97
N LEU A 136 7.82 12.87 -9.37
CA LEU A 136 9.21 12.47 -9.49
C LEU A 136 9.31 11.01 -9.91
N GLU A 137 10.16 10.69 -10.86
CA GLU A 137 10.46 9.31 -11.25
C GLU A 137 11.57 8.75 -10.36
N GLY A 138 11.37 7.54 -9.80
CA GLY A 138 12.40 6.89 -9.01
C GLY A 138 11.95 5.56 -8.40
N TYR A 139 12.93 4.78 -7.92
CA TYR A 139 12.69 3.45 -7.32
C TYR A 139 13.26 3.33 -5.91
N GLU A 140 13.88 4.38 -5.39
CA GLU A 140 14.43 4.37 -4.05
C GLU A 140 13.28 4.27 -3.05
N VAL A 141 13.31 3.18 -2.28
CA VAL A 141 12.32 2.90 -1.24
C VAL A 141 12.42 3.98 -0.16
N GLU A 142 11.28 4.42 0.35
CA GLU A 142 11.14 5.49 1.32
C GLU A 142 11.36 6.92 0.77
N LYS A 143 11.91 7.06 -0.45
CA LYS A 143 12.06 8.36 -1.11
C LYS A 143 11.04 8.56 -2.24
N TYR A 144 10.98 7.65 -3.19
CA TYR A 144 10.07 7.73 -4.33
C TYR A 144 8.98 6.66 -4.25
N LEU A 145 9.33 5.48 -3.77
CA LEU A 145 8.44 4.35 -3.59
C LEU A 145 8.18 4.16 -2.10
N VAL A 146 6.93 4.31 -1.69
CA VAL A 146 6.52 4.12 -0.31
C VAL A 146 5.68 2.84 -0.19
N GLY A 147 6.27 1.77 0.36
CA GLY A 147 5.66 0.44 0.42
C GLY A 147 4.33 0.37 1.16
N TRP A 148 4.05 1.34 2.02
CA TRP A 148 2.80 1.43 2.78
C TRP A 148 1.62 1.99 1.97
N CYS A 149 1.85 2.57 0.76
CA CYS A 149 0.79 3.05 -0.13
C CYS A 149 1.27 3.11 -1.59
N ILE A 150 0.81 2.17 -2.41
CA ILE A 150 1.16 2.09 -3.84
C ILE A 150 -0.11 1.97 -4.66
N CYS A 151 -0.29 2.85 -5.65
CA CYS A 151 -1.28 2.67 -6.70
C CYS A 151 -0.61 2.05 -7.92
N ALA A 152 -1.22 1.01 -8.48
CA ALA A 152 -0.65 0.29 -9.62
C ALA A 152 -1.71 -0.17 -10.61
N GLU A 153 -1.32 -0.31 -11.88
CA GLU A 153 -2.13 -0.95 -12.90
C GLU A 153 -2.34 -2.43 -12.51
N ARG A 154 -3.60 -2.86 -12.33
CA ARG A 154 -3.95 -4.22 -11.89
C ARG A 154 -3.42 -5.28 -12.84
N LYS A 155 -3.56 -5.04 -14.15
CA LYS A 155 -3.05 -5.96 -15.19
C LYS A 155 -1.55 -6.19 -15.04
N MET A 156 -0.77 -5.12 -14.84
CA MET A 156 0.68 -5.18 -14.64
C MET A 156 1.04 -6.05 -13.42
N LEU A 157 0.33 -5.88 -12.29
CA LEU A 157 0.55 -6.68 -11.08
C LEU A 157 0.31 -8.18 -11.33
N CYS A 158 -0.85 -8.52 -11.95
CA CYS A 158 -1.29 -9.89 -12.13
C CYS A 158 -0.46 -10.65 -13.19
N GLU A 159 -0.22 -10.05 -14.36
CA GLU A 159 0.50 -10.71 -15.46
C GLU A 159 1.96 -10.96 -15.12
N ASN A 160 2.59 -10.08 -14.36
CA ASN A 160 4.01 -10.19 -14.03
C ASN A 160 4.27 -10.80 -12.65
N LYS A 161 3.23 -11.14 -11.89
CA LYS A 161 3.33 -11.71 -10.52
C LYS A 161 4.28 -10.90 -9.64
N ILE A 162 4.09 -9.58 -9.63
CA ILE A 162 5.01 -8.63 -8.99
C ILE A 162 5.00 -8.79 -7.46
N LEU A 163 3.86 -9.13 -6.87
CA LEU A 163 3.73 -9.36 -5.44
C LEU A 163 4.19 -10.80 -5.09
N ASP A 164 5.50 -10.96 -4.90
CA ASP A 164 6.13 -12.25 -4.63
C ASP A 164 5.87 -12.70 -3.18
N GLU A 165 5.16 -13.82 -3.03
CA GLU A 165 4.76 -14.38 -1.74
C GLU A 165 5.92 -15.01 -0.94
N ASN A 166 7.12 -15.08 -1.49
CA ASN A 166 8.31 -15.44 -0.73
C ASN A 166 8.75 -14.35 0.26
N PHE A 167 8.24 -13.12 0.11
CA PHE A 167 8.44 -12.01 1.05
C PHE A 167 7.28 -11.91 2.03
N LEU A 168 7.51 -12.32 3.27
CA LEU A 168 6.47 -12.37 4.30
C LEU A 168 6.03 -10.98 4.76
N PHE A 169 7.00 -10.07 5.05
CA PHE A 169 6.71 -8.73 5.55
C PHE A 169 7.75 -7.68 5.15
N TRP A 170 9.05 -7.94 5.31
CA TRP A 170 10.11 -7.01 4.97
C TRP A 170 10.67 -7.27 3.56
N TYR A 171 11.31 -6.25 2.98
CA TYR A 171 11.88 -6.27 1.63
C TYR A 171 10.89 -6.46 0.48
N GLN A 172 9.58 -6.54 0.74
CA GLN A 172 8.57 -6.62 -0.32
C GLN A 172 8.54 -5.36 -1.19
N ASP A 173 8.79 -4.18 -0.62
CA ASP A 173 8.89 -2.91 -1.34
C ASP A 173 10.19 -2.80 -2.15
N ASN A 174 11.32 -3.29 -1.62
CA ASN A 174 12.57 -3.41 -2.36
C ASN A 174 12.44 -4.42 -3.51
N ASP A 175 11.75 -5.53 -3.28
CA ASP A 175 11.45 -6.53 -4.30
C ASP A 175 10.55 -5.97 -5.39
N TYR A 176 9.51 -5.25 -5.00
CA TYR A 176 8.61 -4.54 -5.91
C TYR A 176 9.40 -3.56 -6.79
N ALA A 177 10.23 -2.69 -6.18
CA ALA A 177 11.07 -1.74 -6.90
C ALA A 177 11.99 -2.41 -7.94
N ASN A 178 12.65 -3.51 -7.56
CA ASN A 178 13.54 -4.24 -8.46
C ASN A 178 12.77 -4.99 -9.55
N SER A 179 11.57 -5.49 -9.25
CA SER A 179 10.69 -6.11 -10.24
C SER A 179 10.27 -5.10 -11.31
N LEU A 180 9.90 -3.88 -10.91
CA LEU A 180 9.60 -2.81 -11.87
C LEU A 180 10.81 -2.45 -12.73
N LYS A 181 12.01 -2.29 -12.12
CA LYS A 181 13.27 -2.03 -12.87
C LYS A 181 13.54 -3.11 -13.92
N LYS A 182 13.43 -4.38 -13.53
CA LYS A 182 13.64 -5.53 -14.42
C LYS A 182 12.68 -5.54 -15.61
N LEU A 183 11.46 -5.07 -15.39
CA LEU A 183 10.41 -4.99 -16.41
C LEU A 183 10.45 -3.67 -17.22
N ASN A 184 11.39 -2.76 -16.93
CA ASN A 184 11.44 -1.40 -17.48
C ASN A 184 10.13 -0.61 -17.26
N ILE A 185 9.47 -0.83 -16.13
CA ILE A 185 8.26 -0.11 -15.72
C ILE A 185 8.68 1.00 -14.75
N LYS A 186 8.35 2.23 -15.09
CA LYS A 186 8.66 3.40 -14.26
C LYS A 186 7.75 3.48 -13.05
N HIS A 187 8.30 3.93 -11.91
CA HIS A 187 7.57 4.28 -10.72
C HIS A 187 7.70 5.77 -10.43
N PHE A 188 6.63 6.35 -9.88
CA PHE A 188 6.55 7.79 -9.63
C PHE A 188 6.07 8.10 -8.22
N LEU A 189 6.64 9.15 -7.62
CA LEU A 189 6.08 9.83 -6.45
C LEU A 189 5.22 10.98 -6.96
N VAL A 190 3.93 11.00 -6.62
CA VAL A 190 2.99 12.06 -7.02
C VAL A 190 2.85 13.08 -5.90
N ASN A 191 3.49 14.23 -6.04
CA ASN A 191 3.61 15.23 -4.98
C ASN A 191 2.30 15.91 -4.59
N GLY A 192 1.35 16.02 -5.51
CA GLY A 192 0.01 16.57 -5.21
C GLY A 192 -0.91 15.62 -4.42
N SER A 193 -0.57 14.33 -4.35
CA SER A 193 -1.33 13.32 -3.60
C SER A 193 -0.78 13.19 -2.18
N HIS A 194 -1.45 13.76 -1.20
CA HIS A 194 -0.98 13.79 0.19
C HIS A 194 -1.64 12.68 1.02
N VAL A 195 -0.82 11.78 1.57
CA VAL A 195 -1.25 10.72 2.50
C VAL A 195 -0.33 10.73 3.71
N TYR A 196 -0.90 10.84 4.90
CA TYR A 196 -0.15 10.83 6.17
C TYR A 196 -0.11 9.42 6.72
N HIS A 197 1.07 8.97 7.14
CA HIS A 197 1.29 7.65 7.73
C HIS A 197 1.46 7.79 9.24
N GLU A 198 0.51 7.26 10.01
CA GLU A 198 0.57 7.23 11.48
C GLU A 198 1.55 6.14 11.93
N PHE A 199 2.87 6.40 11.73
CA PHE A 199 3.94 5.44 12.03
C PHE A 199 3.77 4.77 13.39
N SER A 200 3.92 3.44 13.42
CA SER A 200 4.27 2.62 14.58
C SER A 200 3.23 1.72 15.23
N ALA A 201 2.01 1.62 14.74
CA ALA A 201 1.07 0.66 15.34
C ALA A 201 1.60 -0.79 15.20
N SER A 202 2.05 -1.17 14.01
CA SER A 202 2.56 -2.54 13.73
C SER A 202 3.91 -2.82 14.38
N HIS A 203 4.82 -1.85 14.40
CA HIS A 203 6.15 -2.00 14.99
C HIS A 203 6.14 -2.28 16.49
N ARG A 204 5.23 -1.65 17.24
CA ARG A 204 5.13 -1.83 18.70
C ARG A 204 4.62 -3.20 19.12
N LEU A 205 3.99 -3.94 18.19
CA LEU A 205 3.32 -5.20 18.50
C LEU A 205 4.15 -6.43 18.21
N MET A 206 5.11 -6.34 17.30
CA MET A 206 5.86 -7.51 16.83
C MET A 206 7.06 -7.88 17.71
N GLY A 207 7.57 -6.96 18.56
CA GLY A 207 8.67 -7.24 19.48
C GLY A 207 9.85 -7.98 18.84
N ASP A 208 10.38 -9.02 19.50
CA ASP A 208 11.53 -9.81 19.02
C ASP A 208 11.25 -10.55 17.70
N ARG A 209 9.99 -10.92 17.42
CA ARG A 209 9.58 -11.58 16.17
C ARG A 209 9.84 -10.72 14.94
N LEU A 210 9.86 -9.40 15.11
CA LEU A 210 10.18 -8.46 14.03
C LEU A 210 11.62 -8.65 13.53
N ASN A 211 12.57 -8.85 14.43
CA ASN A 211 13.99 -9.01 14.10
C ASN A 211 14.25 -10.33 13.34
N GLU A 212 13.59 -11.42 13.75
CA GLU A 212 13.68 -12.72 13.08
C GLU A 212 13.17 -12.62 11.64
N MET A 213 11.96 -12.08 11.46
CA MET A 213 11.36 -11.88 10.13
C MET A 213 12.21 -10.97 9.23
N THR A 214 12.83 -9.93 9.78
CA THR A 214 13.70 -9.02 9.02
C THR A 214 14.96 -9.73 8.53
N HIS A 215 15.58 -10.55 9.37
CA HIS A 215 16.82 -11.23 9.03
C HIS A 215 16.62 -12.25 7.93
N ASP A 216 15.58 -13.05 8.02
CA ASP A 216 15.23 -14.07 7.04
C ASP A 216 14.88 -13.44 5.69
N MET A 217 14.09 -12.37 5.67
CA MET A 217 13.70 -11.70 4.44
C MET A 217 14.87 -11.03 3.71
N LYS A 218 15.88 -10.54 4.43
CA LYS A 218 17.13 -10.06 3.84
C LYS A 218 17.86 -11.18 3.08
N GLY A 219 17.88 -12.40 3.62
CA GLY A 219 18.44 -13.57 2.96
C GLY A 219 17.71 -13.92 1.66
N VAL A 220 16.37 -13.93 1.71
CA VAL A 220 15.49 -14.15 0.55
C VAL A 220 15.77 -13.12 -0.54
N TYR A 221 15.82 -11.83 -0.16
CA TYR A 221 16.09 -10.72 -1.08
C TYR A 221 17.44 -10.84 -1.76
N LYS A 222 18.52 -11.06 -0.98
CA LYS A 222 19.87 -11.23 -1.52
C LYS A 222 19.97 -12.41 -2.49
N LYS A 223 19.35 -13.53 -2.16
CA LYS A 223 19.33 -14.72 -3.02
C LYS A 223 18.60 -14.44 -4.34
N LYS A 224 17.43 -13.77 -4.30
CA LYS A 224 16.65 -13.48 -5.50
C LYS A 224 17.36 -12.51 -6.43
N TRP A 225 17.97 -11.46 -5.88
CA TRP A 225 18.56 -10.37 -6.66
C TRP A 225 20.07 -10.43 -6.81
N GLN A 226 20.73 -11.44 -6.23
CA GLN A 226 22.18 -11.69 -6.32
C GLN A 226 23.04 -10.49 -5.82
N VAL A 227 22.64 -9.90 -4.67
CA VAL A 227 23.25 -8.71 -4.06
C VAL A 227 23.70 -8.96 -2.61
#